data_d9f8aa131a83da39d7f34f39e7bfa0f5
#
_entry.id   d9f8aa131a83da39d7f34f39e7bfa0f5
#
_cell.length_a   1.000
_cell.length_b   1.000
_cell.length_c   1.000
_cell.angle_alpha   90.00
_cell.angle_beta   90.00
_cell.angle_gamma   90.00
#
_symmetry.space_group_name_H-M   'P 1'
#
loop_
_entity.id
_entity.type
_entity.pdbx_description
1 polymer ?
#
loop_
_entity_poly.entity_id
_entity_poly.type
_entity_poly.pdbx_seq_one_letter_code
_entity_poly.pdbx_strand_id
1 'polypeptide(L)'
;MYLQQHTFLVFCYRSEFYTLERRQSLFGFRYRFVTTEAMPQQRNSLEELCEQVCVDGTLLMNVIQQAAIPEWSDPVWETYEAVRHNATVHGREIHFSYRGRDYWISHTKEGRSYLSDDFDNMQAFGSCRELFENARINGNTLKDIWGETIVDAC
;
A
#
# COMPACT_ATOMS: atom_id res chain seq x y z
N MET A 1 -11.75 18.34 -9.75
CA MET A 1 -10.89 17.13 -9.73
C MET A 1 -11.04 16.43 -8.39
N TYR A 2 -10.89 15.10 -8.36
CA TYR A 2 -11.10 14.27 -7.16
C TYR A 2 -10.32 14.77 -5.92
N LEU A 3 -9.03 15.09 -6.04
CA LEU A 3 -8.20 15.60 -4.94
C LEU A 3 -8.56 17.02 -4.44
N GLN A 4 -9.46 17.73 -5.09
CA GLN A 4 -9.99 18.99 -4.54
C GLN A 4 -11.00 18.73 -3.42
N GLN A 5 -11.67 17.59 -3.44
CA GLN A 5 -12.68 17.18 -2.48
C GLN A 5 -12.17 16.15 -1.46
N HIS A 6 -11.13 15.38 -1.81
CA HIS A 6 -10.56 14.30 -1.01
C HIS A 6 -9.10 14.56 -0.65
N THR A 7 -8.63 13.98 0.44
CA THR A 7 -7.24 14.13 0.92
C THR A 7 -6.25 13.21 0.23
N PHE A 8 -6.73 12.10 -0.34
CA PHE A 8 -5.90 11.17 -1.11
C PHE A 8 -6.73 10.43 -2.18
N LEU A 9 -6.01 9.91 -3.16
CA LEU A 9 -6.53 9.06 -4.23
C LEU A 9 -5.61 7.84 -4.36
N VAL A 10 -6.16 6.65 -4.22
CA VAL A 10 -5.45 5.39 -4.53
C VAL A 10 -5.85 4.93 -5.92
N PHE A 11 -4.86 4.52 -6.72
CA PHE A 11 -5.09 3.99 -8.05
C PHE A 11 -4.15 2.83 -8.36
N CYS A 12 -4.56 2.00 -9.31
CA CYS A 12 -3.80 0.85 -9.79
C CYS A 12 -3.30 1.10 -11.23
N TYR A 13 -2.01 0.86 -11.45
CA TYR A 13 -1.39 0.92 -12.76
C TYR A 13 -0.40 -0.24 -12.91
N ARG A 14 -0.56 -1.06 -13.94
CA ARG A 14 0.26 -2.27 -14.18
C ARG A 14 0.33 -3.21 -12.97
N SER A 15 -0.81 -3.42 -12.31
CA SER A 15 -0.97 -4.26 -11.11
C SER A 15 -0.29 -3.73 -9.85
N GLU A 16 0.34 -2.55 -9.89
CA GLU A 16 0.89 -1.87 -8.72
C GLU A 16 -0.04 -0.75 -8.25
N PHE A 17 0.00 -0.49 -6.93
CA PHE A 17 -0.83 0.52 -6.30
C PHE A 17 -0.02 1.76 -5.94
N TYR A 18 -0.64 2.90 -6.13
CA TYR A 18 -0.05 4.22 -5.89
C TYR A 18 -1.03 5.12 -5.16
N THR A 19 -0.51 6.05 -4.39
CA THR A 19 -1.34 7.05 -3.69
C THR A 19 -0.90 8.46 -4.07
N LEU A 20 -1.87 9.29 -4.46
CA LEU A 20 -1.73 10.73 -4.50
C LEU A 20 -2.36 11.32 -3.25
N GLU A 21 -1.60 12.11 -2.50
CA GLU A 21 -2.05 12.79 -1.29
C GLU A 21 -2.05 14.31 -1.48
N ARG A 22 -3.06 14.95 -0.92
CA ARG A 22 -3.09 16.39 -0.70
C ARG A 22 -2.97 16.66 0.79
N ARG A 23 -1.93 17.34 1.20
CA ARG A 23 -1.70 17.72 2.61
C ARG A 23 -1.75 19.23 2.78
N GLN A 24 -2.39 19.68 3.83
CA GLN A 24 -2.35 21.09 4.22
C GLN A 24 -1.03 21.43 4.86
N SER A 25 -0.47 22.59 4.50
CA SER A 25 0.73 23.16 5.11
C SER A 25 0.44 24.61 5.55
N LEU A 26 1.38 25.21 6.25
CA LEU A 26 1.27 26.63 6.67
C LEU A 26 1.11 27.61 5.51
N PHE A 27 1.58 27.25 4.31
CA PHE A 27 1.58 28.08 3.12
C PHE A 27 0.66 27.58 2.00
N GLY A 28 -0.36 26.75 2.34
CA GLY A 28 -1.30 26.19 1.39
C GLY A 28 -1.23 24.67 1.33
N PHE A 29 -1.47 24.10 0.14
CA PHE A 29 -1.46 22.64 -0.04
C PHE A 29 -0.12 22.14 -0.59
N ARG A 30 0.24 20.93 -0.19
CA ARG A 30 1.32 20.13 -0.74
C ARG A 30 0.73 18.86 -1.34
N TYR A 31 1.29 18.43 -2.45
CA TYR A 31 0.87 17.21 -3.14
C TYR A 31 2.01 16.20 -3.11
N ARG A 32 1.69 14.97 -2.74
CA ARG A 32 2.66 13.88 -2.62
C ARG A 32 2.23 12.72 -3.47
N PHE A 33 3.19 12.13 -4.16
CA PHE A 33 3.07 10.84 -4.82
C PHE A 33 3.79 9.78 -3.98
N VAL A 34 3.06 8.76 -3.56
CA VAL A 34 3.54 7.73 -2.65
C VAL A 34 3.45 6.37 -3.34
N THR A 35 4.56 5.64 -3.28
CA THR A 35 4.66 4.26 -3.76
C THR A 35 5.02 3.34 -2.60
N THR A 36 4.88 2.04 -2.78
CA THR A 36 5.32 1.05 -1.80
C THR A 36 6.85 0.96 -1.74
N GLU A 37 7.54 1.21 -2.85
CA GLU A 37 8.97 0.90 -3.02
C GLU A 37 9.90 2.11 -2.82
N ALA A 38 9.41 3.32 -3.00
CA ALA A 38 10.27 4.50 -3.04
C ALA A 38 9.85 5.57 -2.04
N MET A 39 10.79 6.49 -1.75
CA MET A 39 10.48 7.68 -0.94
C MET A 39 9.42 8.54 -1.61
N PRO A 40 8.48 9.11 -0.84
CA PRO A 40 7.46 9.99 -1.39
C PRO A 40 8.06 11.18 -2.12
N GLN A 41 7.51 11.49 -3.29
CA GLN A 41 7.84 12.70 -4.04
C GLN A 41 6.80 13.78 -3.77
N GLN A 42 7.25 15.00 -3.49
CA GLN A 42 6.38 16.10 -3.09
C GLN A 42 6.59 17.32 -3.99
N ARG A 43 5.50 18.01 -4.32
CA ARG A 43 5.47 19.25 -5.08
C ARG A 43 4.47 20.24 -4.47
N ASN A 44 4.59 21.50 -4.89
CA ASN A 44 3.70 22.57 -4.41
C ASN A 44 2.34 22.56 -5.13
N SER A 45 2.27 22.00 -6.32
CA SER A 45 1.02 21.83 -7.05
C SER A 45 0.87 20.43 -7.62
N LEU A 46 -0.37 20.03 -7.88
CA LEU A 46 -0.67 18.77 -8.55
C LEU A 46 -0.15 18.75 -9.99
N GLU A 47 -0.19 19.89 -10.65
CA GLU A 47 0.32 20.07 -12.02
C GLU A 47 1.82 19.76 -12.09
N GLU A 48 2.63 20.40 -11.23
CA GLU A 48 4.06 20.10 -11.12
C GLU A 48 4.31 18.60 -10.83
N LEU A 49 3.52 18.00 -9.95
CA LEU A 49 3.66 16.59 -9.62
C LEU A 49 3.42 15.71 -10.86
N CYS A 50 2.34 15.99 -11.59
CA CYS A 50 1.96 15.21 -12.78
C CYS A 50 2.92 15.39 -13.96
N GLU A 51 3.58 16.54 -14.07
CA GLU A 51 4.51 16.87 -15.16
C GLU A 51 5.97 16.45 -14.89
N GLN A 52 6.35 16.26 -13.64
CA GLN A 52 7.74 16.00 -13.25
C GLN A 52 7.99 14.59 -12.71
N VAL A 53 6.95 13.91 -12.21
CA VAL A 53 7.09 12.55 -11.68
C VAL A 53 6.86 11.53 -12.77
N CYS A 54 7.73 10.53 -12.82
CA CYS A 54 7.61 9.39 -13.72
C CYS A 54 7.43 8.09 -12.95
N VAL A 55 6.64 7.19 -13.50
CA VAL A 55 6.47 5.80 -13.08
C VAL A 55 6.91 4.93 -14.25
N ASP A 56 7.94 4.13 -14.06
CA ASP A 56 8.52 3.28 -15.12
C ASP A 56 8.78 4.04 -16.43
N GLY A 57 9.31 5.26 -16.34
CA GLY A 57 9.61 6.11 -17.50
C GLY A 57 8.39 6.81 -18.13
N THR A 58 7.19 6.63 -17.59
CA THR A 58 5.97 7.29 -18.06
C THR A 58 5.60 8.43 -17.11
N LEU A 59 5.32 9.62 -17.64
CA LEU A 59 4.88 10.76 -16.84
C LEU A 59 3.61 10.43 -16.04
N LEU A 60 3.56 10.86 -14.79
CA LEU A 60 2.44 10.60 -13.89
C LEU A 60 1.09 11.02 -14.46
N MET A 61 1.04 12.10 -15.21
CA MET A 61 -0.16 12.54 -15.95
C MET A 61 -0.69 11.43 -16.86
N ASN A 62 0.18 10.81 -17.65
CA ASN A 62 -0.20 9.74 -18.58
C ASN A 62 -0.52 8.43 -17.84
N VAL A 63 0.16 8.17 -16.72
CA VAL A 63 -0.14 7.03 -15.85
C VAL A 63 -1.56 7.14 -15.30
N ILE A 64 -1.94 8.29 -14.75
CA ILE A 64 -3.27 8.51 -14.18
C ILE A 64 -4.37 8.34 -15.24
N GLN A 65 -4.14 8.77 -16.49
CA GLN A 65 -5.11 8.61 -17.58
C GLN A 65 -5.35 7.13 -17.93
N GLN A 66 -4.39 6.27 -17.69
CA GLN A 66 -4.44 4.83 -17.98
C GLN A 66 -4.78 3.99 -16.74
N ALA A 67 -4.74 4.60 -15.55
CA ALA A 67 -4.92 3.90 -14.29
C ALA A 67 -6.38 3.55 -14.03
N ALA A 68 -6.59 2.44 -13.31
CA ALA A 68 -7.87 2.10 -12.72
C ALA A 68 -7.95 2.69 -11.31
N ILE A 69 -9.11 3.24 -10.95
CA ILE A 69 -9.43 3.64 -9.58
C ILE A 69 -10.35 2.56 -9.02
N PRO A 70 -9.84 1.64 -8.18
CA PRO A 70 -10.65 0.53 -7.66
C PRO A 70 -11.71 1.04 -6.68
N GLU A 71 -12.86 0.40 -6.68
CA GLU A 71 -13.86 0.55 -5.62
C GLU A 71 -13.56 -0.43 -4.49
N TRP A 72 -13.90 -0.11 -3.23
CA TRP A 72 -13.62 -0.97 -2.07
C TRP A 72 -14.20 -2.39 -2.16
N SER A 73 -15.23 -2.58 -2.95
CA SER A 73 -15.84 -3.88 -3.23
C SER A 73 -15.12 -4.66 -4.34
N ASP A 74 -14.12 -4.07 -5.00
CA ASP A 74 -13.40 -4.71 -6.10
C ASP A 74 -12.41 -5.76 -5.54
N PRO A 75 -12.44 -7.01 -6.02
CA PRO A 75 -11.49 -8.06 -5.63
C PRO A 75 -10.01 -7.68 -5.80
N VAL A 76 -9.70 -6.68 -6.61
CA VAL A 76 -8.32 -6.18 -6.76
C VAL A 76 -7.70 -5.73 -5.45
N TRP A 77 -8.51 -5.30 -4.47
CA TRP A 77 -8.03 -4.93 -3.14
C TRP A 77 -7.53 -6.10 -2.29
N GLU A 78 -7.85 -7.33 -2.67
CA GLU A 78 -7.39 -8.56 -2.00
C GLU A 78 -6.07 -9.09 -2.59
N THR A 79 -5.55 -8.49 -3.66
CA THR A 79 -4.27 -8.90 -4.24
C THR A 79 -3.11 -8.64 -3.30
N TYR A 80 -2.03 -9.40 -3.45
CA TYR A 80 -0.81 -9.21 -2.65
C TYR A 80 -0.30 -7.76 -2.73
N GLU A 81 -0.28 -7.19 -3.92
CA GLU A 81 0.20 -5.84 -4.19
C GLU A 81 -0.66 -4.78 -3.49
N ALA A 82 -1.99 -4.93 -3.54
CA ALA A 82 -2.93 -4.02 -2.87
C ALA A 82 -2.80 -4.09 -1.36
N VAL A 83 -2.76 -5.29 -0.80
CA VAL A 83 -2.63 -5.51 0.65
C VAL A 83 -1.30 -4.97 1.15
N ARG A 84 -0.20 -5.25 0.44
CA ARG A 84 1.12 -4.71 0.75
C ARG A 84 1.12 -3.17 0.74
N HIS A 85 0.52 -2.55 -0.26
CA HIS A 85 0.37 -1.10 -0.36
C HIS A 85 -0.45 -0.53 0.81
N ASN A 86 -1.61 -1.11 1.11
CA ASN A 86 -2.47 -0.69 2.22
C ASN A 86 -1.75 -0.77 3.57
N ALA A 87 -1.05 -1.85 3.83
CA ALA A 87 -0.28 -2.01 5.06
C ALA A 87 0.91 -1.05 5.13
N THR A 88 1.70 -0.94 4.06
CA THR A 88 2.95 -0.16 4.05
C THR A 88 2.71 1.34 3.98
N VAL A 89 1.77 1.80 3.15
CA VAL A 89 1.53 3.23 2.90
C VAL A 89 0.48 3.80 3.86
N HIS A 90 -0.58 3.05 4.13
CA HIS A 90 -1.70 3.50 4.93
C HIS A 90 -1.70 2.95 6.37
N GLY A 91 -0.75 2.08 6.73
CA GLY A 91 -0.65 1.50 8.06
C GLY A 91 -1.85 0.62 8.42
N ARG A 92 -2.50 -0.01 7.44
CA ARG A 92 -3.65 -0.89 7.68
C ARG A 92 -3.19 -2.19 8.32
N GLU A 93 -3.92 -2.63 9.32
CA GLU A 93 -3.80 -3.97 9.87
C GLU A 93 -4.50 -4.95 8.95
N ILE A 94 -3.88 -6.11 8.71
CA ILE A 94 -4.39 -7.12 7.79
C ILE A 94 -4.69 -8.39 8.56
N HIS A 95 -5.89 -8.91 8.39
CA HIS A 95 -6.27 -10.24 8.85
C HIS A 95 -6.49 -11.14 7.64
N PHE A 96 -5.84 -12.29 7.64
CA PHE A 96 -6.00 -13.30 6.58
C PHE A 96 -5.88 -14.71 7.12
N SER A 97 -6.51 -15.65 6.44
CA SER A 97 -6.37 -17.09 6.72
C SER A 97 -5.58 -17.80 5.61
N TYR A 98 -4.77 -18.78 6.02
CA TYR A 98 -4.00 -19.63 5.13
C TYR A 98 -3.96 -21.06 5.68
N ARG A 99 -4.45 -22.02 4.89
CA ARG A 99 -4.52 -23.43 5.26
C ARG A 99 -5.18 -23.69 6.63
N GLY A 100 -6.29 -22.99 6.88
CA GLY A 100 -7.08 -23.15 8.11
C GLY A 100 -6.48 -22.53 9.36
N ARG A 101 -5.45 -21.66 9.23
CA ARG A 101 -4.87 -20.88 10.32
C ARG A 101 -5.05 -19.39 10.05
N ASP A 102 -5.27 -18.64 11.11
CA ASP A 102 -5.44 -17.19 11.06
C ASP A 102 -4.13 -16.48 11.33
N TYR A 103 -3.90 -15.40 10.58
CA TYR A 103 -2.71 -14.57 10.66
C TYR A 103 -3.10 -13.10 10.70
N TRP A 104 -2.30 -12.31 11.42
CA TRP A 104 -2.46 -10.87 11.54
C TRP A 104 -1.16 -10.14 11.23
N ILE A 105 -1.25 -9.12 10.39
CA ILE A 105 -0.19 -8.14 10.21
C ILE A 105 -0.61 -6.90 10.99
N SER A 106 0.18 -6.50 11.97
CA SER A 106 -0.08 -5.36 12.84
C SER A 106 1.13 -4.44 12.94
N HIS A 107 0.91 -3.20 13.36
CA HIS A 107 1.92 -2.17 13.39
C HIS A 107 1.91 -1.42 14.72
N THR A 108 3.09 -0.97 15.18
CA THR A 108 3.20 -0.03 16.29
C THR A 108 3.24 1.41 15.77
N LYS A 109 3.02 2.36 16.67
CA LYS A 109 3.16 3.80 16.37
C LYS A 109 4.57 4.18 15.94
N GLU A 110 5.58 3.44 16.38
CA GLU A 110 6.99 3.64 16.04
C GLU A 110 7.37 3.02 14.69
N GLY A 111 6.41 2.40 13.99
CA GLY A 111 6.62 1.84 12.65
C GLY A 111 7.14 0.40 12.61
N ARG A 112 7.23 -0.29 13.75
CA ARG A 112 7.54 -1.73 13.77
C ARG A 112 6.33 -2.53 13.32
N SER A 113 6.57 -3.65 12.66
CA SER A 113 5.51 -4.52 12.16
C SER A 113 5.68 -5.95 12.63
N TYR A 114 4.56 -6.63 12.78
CA TYR A 114 4.50 -7.99 13.31
C TYR A 114 3.59 -8.85 12.44
N LEU A 115 4.04 -10.09 12.21
CA LEU A 115 3.19 -11.16 11.71
C LEU A 115 2.95 -12.13 12.86
N SER A 116 1.71 -12.25 13.30
CA SER A 116 1.29 -13.17 14.36
C SER A 116 0.29 -14.20 13.85
N ASP A 117 0.18 -15.32 14.55
CA ASP A 117 -0.80 -16.36 14.25
C ASP A 117 -1.70 -16.68 15.46
N ASP A 118 -2.68 -17.54 15.25
CA ASP A 118 -3.64 -17.98 16.25
C ASP A 118 -3.04 -18.90 17.36
N PHE A 119 -1.75 -19.24 17.26
CA PHE A 119 -1.00 -20.02 18.26
C PHE A 119 0.05 -19.18 19.00
N ASP A 120 -0.13 -17.87 19.03
CA ASP A 120 0.78 -16.92 19.70
C ASP A 120 2.23 -16.89 19.14
N ASN A 121 2.45 -17.44 17.94
CA ASN A 121 3.73 -17.25 17.27
C ASN A 121 3.78 -15.85 16.66
N MET A 122 4.93 -15.19 16.80
CA MET A 122 5.10 -13.84 16.31
C MET A 122 6.48 -13.64 15.67
N GLN A 123 6.49 -13.07 14.48
CA GLN A 123 7.68 -12.57 13.81
C GLN A 123 7.67 -11.05 13.88
N ALA A 124 8.77 -10.44 14.33
CA ALA A 124 8.90 -9.00 14.49
C ALA A 124 9.89 -8.42 13.47
N PHE A 125 9.54 -7.27 12.89
CA PHE A 125 10.31 -6.57 11.86
C PHE A 125 10.44 -5.10 12.19
N GLY A 126 11.52 -4.47 11.71
CA GLY A 126 11.76 -3.04 11.91
C GLY A 126 10.81 -2.14 11.13
N SER A 127 10.21 -2.65 10.05
CA SER A 127 9.25 -1.94 9.21
C SER A 127 8.27 -2.90 8.54
N CYS A 128 7.17 -2.35 8.03
CA CYS A 128 6.20 -3.11 7.25
C CYS A 128 6.80 -3.64 5.93
N ARG A 129 7.65 -2.86 5.29
CA ARG A 129 8.37 -3.30 4.09
C ARG A 129 9.23 -4.53 4.38
N GLU A 130 10.01 -4.48 5.45
CA GLU A 130 10.85 -5.59 5.89
C GLU A 130 10.01 -6.85 6.20
N LEU A 131 8.83 -6.68 6.79
CA LEU A 131 7.88 -7.77 7.02
C LEU A 131 7.49 -8.46 5.71
N PHE A 132 7.03 -7.71 4.71
CA PHE A 132 6.61 -8.29 3.43
C PHE A 132 7.74 -8.95 2.65
N GLU A 133 8.98 -8.51 2.83
CA GLU A 133 10.16 -9.10 2.22
C GLU A 133 10.64 -10.37 2.93
N ASN A 134 10.59 -10.39 4.25
CA ASN A 134 11.29 -11.40 5.06
C ASN A 134 10.40 -12.34 5.86
N ALA A 135 9.13 -12.02 6.09
CA ALA A 135 8.21 -12.91 6.80
C ALA A 135 8.04 -14.25 6.06
N ARG A 136 7.98 -15.32 6.83
CA ARG A 136 7.83 -16.69 6.32
C ARG A 136 6.73 -17.43 7.05
N ILE A 137 5.89 -18.11 6.28
CA ILE A 137 4.91 -19.07 6.80
C ILE A 137 5.25 -20.43 6.19
N ASN A 138 5.59 -21.39 7.03
CA ASN A 138 6.03 -22.73 6.60
C ASN A 138 7.19 -22.66 5.58
N GLY A 139 8.11 -21.71 5.74
CA GLY A 139 9.26 -21.51 4.86
C GLY A 139 8.99 -20.74 3.58
N ASN A 140 7.74 -20.42 3.28
CA ASN A 140 7.35 -19.66 2.07
C ASN A 140 7.19 -18.17 2.36
N THR A 141 7.43 -17.33 1.37
CA THR A 141 7.17 -15.89 1.47
C THR A 141 5.66 -15.61 1.48
N LEU A 142 5.25 -14.45 1.96
CA LEU A 142 3.85 -14.02 1.87
C LEU A 142 3.38 -13.98 0.40
N LYS A 143 4.23 -13.54 -0.52
CA LYS A 143 3.91 -13.49 -1.95
C LYS A 143 3.63 -14.87 -2.53
N ASP A 144 4.43 -15.88 -2.14
CA ASP A 144 4.29 -17.24 -2.66
C ASP A 144 2.96 -17.89 -2.24
N ILE A 145 2.50 -17.60 -1.03
CA ILE A 145 1.28 -18.22 -0.48
C ILE A 145 0.00 -17.41 -0.78
N TRP A 146 0.13 -16.17 -1.28
CA TRP A 146 -1.00 -15.25 -1.33
C TRP A 146 -2.18 -15.75 -2.15
N GLY A 147 -1.92 -16.48 -3.23
CA GLY A 147 -2.97 -17.11 -4.04
C GLY A 147 -3.83 -18.17 -3.32
N GLU A 148 -3.34 -18.68 -2.17
CA GLU A 148 -4.06 -19.64 -1.32
C GLU A 148 -4.64 -19.00 -0.05
N THR A 149 -4.49 -17.68 0.12
CA THR A 149 -5.00 -16.95 1.28
C THR A 149 -6.42 -16.45 1.06
N ILE A 150 -7.13 -16.24 2.16
CA ILE A 150 -8.40 -15.52 2.20
C ILE A 150 -8.19 -14.30 3.09
N VAL A 151 -8.38 -13.11 2.52
CA VAL A 151 -8.27 -11.85 3.26
C VAL A 151 -9.61 -11.55 3.90
N ASP A 152 -9.64 -11.44 5.22
CA ASP A 152 -10.87 -11.20 5.97
C ASP A 152 -11.06 -9.72 6.31
N ALA A 153 -9.96 -8.98 6.51
CA ALA A 153 -9.98 -7.55 6.78
C ALA A 153 -8.64 -6.87 6.44
N CYS A 154 -8.72 -5.63 6.00
CA CYS A 154 -7.58 -4.73 5.85
C CYS A 154 -7.96 -3.23 6.02
#